data_0c4ac095b7d7c4cf82f449839c04f13f
#
_entry.id   0c4ac095b7d7c4cf82f449839c04f13f
#
_cell.length_a   1.000
_cell.length_b   1.000
_cell.length_c   1.000
_cell.angle_alpha   90.00
_cell.angle_beta   90.00
_cell.angle_gamma   90.00
#
_symmetry.space_group_name_H-M   'P 1'
#
loop_
_entity.id
_entity.type
_entity.pdbx_description
1 polymer ?
#
loop_
_entity_poly.entity_id
_entity_poly.type
_entity_poly.pdbx_seq_one_letter_code
_entity_poly.pdbx_strand_id
1 'polypeptide(L)'
;MTDYIVLDVFTDTPFGGNPLAVIPDATDLPEAELQKIAREFNFSETVFLYPPEEPADTARLRIFTPTMEIPFAGHPTIGAAIALAQQGHGPAMRLALGVGPLTARATPTEASFDTAVPLDILGQPSPALVARALGLPESAICLDNHAPTLASVGLPFTLTELTSRAALAACSPDTEAFREGAAAYKGALDFAQFAYWQDGETLHARMFAPLDNIPEDPATGSACAALGAFLARLSSAPVAFTVLQGSDMGRPSRIGLQARDGRVTIAGQAVKTMQGQLTLSPLPLAKSPELG
;
A
#
# COMPACT_ATOMS: atom_id res chain seq x y z
N MET A 1 12.11 -25.34 -6.51
CA MET A 1 10.88 -24.64 -6.96
C MET A 1 10.35 -23.91 -5.75
N THR A 2 10.01 -22.65 -5.90
CA THR A 2 9.56 -21.78 -4.78
C THR A 2 8.07 -21.51 -4.97
N ASP A 3 7.29 -21.79 -3.96
CA ASP A 3 5.85 -21.57 -4.00
C ASP A 3 5.52 -20.07 -3.93
N TYR A 4 4.41 -19.67 -4.56
CA TYR A 4 3.80 -18.36 -4.36
C TYR A 4 2.29 -18.48 -4.19
N ILE A 5 1.72 -17.52 -3.51
CA ILE A 5 0.28 -17.28 -3.48
C ILE A 5 -0.01 -15.84 -3.91
N VAL A 6 -1.21 -15.61 -4.45
CA VAL A 6 -1.73 -14.28 -4.69
C VAL A 6 -2.94 -14.06 -3.80
N LEU A 7 -2.90 -12.99 -3.03
CA LEU A 7 -4.01 -12.51 -2.22
C LEU A 7 -4.56 -11.23 -2.83
N ASP A 8 -5.88 -11.10 -2.88
CA ASP A 8 -6.52 -9.80 -3.03
C ASP A 8 -6.74 -9.23 -1.62
N VAL A 9 -6.05 -8.13 -1.29
CA VAL A 9 -6.01 -7.55 0.04
C VAL A 9 -6.99 -6.38 0.15
N PHE A 10 -7.58 -6.18 1.32
CA PHE A 10 -8.65 -5.24 1.62
C PHE A 10 -9.98 -5.58 0.95
N THR A 11 -10.23 -6.85 0.75
CA THR A 11 -11.51 -7.38 0.24
C THR A 11 -11.78 -8.78 0.78
N ASP A 12 -13.04 -9.17 0.81
CA ASP A 12 -13.51 -10.53 1.05
C ASP A 12 -13.95 -11.23 -0.25
N THR A 13 -13.88 -10.51 -1.37
CA THR A 13 -14.39 -10.97 -2.67
C THR A 13 -13.23 -11.10 -3.65
N PRO A 14 -13.04 -12.26 -4.30
CA PRO A 14 -12.00 -12.45 -5.32
C PRO A 14 -12.11 -11.40 -6.44
N PHE A 15 -10.94 -10.95 -6.91
CA PHE A 15 -10.78 -9.94 -7.96
C PHE A 15 -11.19 -8.51 -7.58
N GLY A 16 -11.56 -8.26 -6.30
CA GLY A 16 -11.57 -6.95 -5.66
C GLY A 16 -10.21 -6.62 -5.06
N GLY A 17 -10.16 -5.59 -4.20
CA GLY A 17 -8.96 -5.29 -3.39
C GLY A 17 -7.69 -5.00 -4.18
N ASN A 18 -6.56 -5.01 -3.47
CA ASN A 18 -5.24 -4.82 -4.03
C ASN A 18 -4.53 -6.17 -4.17
N PRO A 19 -4.12 -6.60 -5.39
CA PRO A 19 -3.45 -7.87 -5.58
C PRO A 19 -2.04 -7.84 -4.98
N LEU A 20 -1.69 -8.89 -4.27
CA LEU A 20 -0.40 -9.08 -3.63
C LEU A 20 0.16 -10.46 -3.95
N ALA A 21 1.35 -10.52 -4.52
CA ALA A 21 2.12 -11.75 -4.56
C ALA A 21 2.85 -11.93 -3.22
N VAL A 22 2.68 -13.08 -2.61
CA VAL A 22 3.38 -13.50 -1.39
C VAL A 22 4.23 -14.71 -1.72
N ILE A 23 5.51 -14.63 -1.42
CA ILE A 23 6.43 -15.76 -1.43
C ILE A 23 6.57 -16.27 -0.01
N PRO A 24 5.90 -17.37 0.36
CA PRO A 24 5.76 -17.80 1.76
C PRO A 24 7.07 -18.25 2.43
N ASP A 25 8.05 -18.65 1.63
CA ASP A 25 9.42 -18.93 2.04
C ASP A 25 10.37 -18.53 0.91
N ALA A 26 11.11 -17.46 1.13
CA ALA A 26 12.06 -16.91 0.17
C ALA A 26 13.53 -17.25 0.50
N THR A 27 13.77 -18.17 1.44
CA THR A 27 15.11 -18.48 1.97
C THR A 27 16.07 -18.94 0.86
N ASP A 28 15.60 -19.74 -0.06
CA ASP A 28 16.42 -20.30 -1.15
C ASP A 28 16.48 -19.40 -2.41
N LEU A 29 15.83 -18.24 -2.38
CA LEU A 29 15.84 -17.32 -3.52
C LEU A 29 17.14 -16.50 -3.56
N PRO A 30 17.85 -16.48 -4.72
CA PRO A 30 18.98 -15.58 -4.89
C PRO A 30 18.52 -14.12 -4.80
N GLU A 31 19.31 -13.28 -4.12
CA GLU A 31 19.04 -11.84 -3.95
C GLU A 31 18.75 -11.14 -5.31
N ALA A 32 19.51 -11.48 -6.35
CA ALA A 32 19.38 -10.89 -7.67
C ALA A 32 18.05 -11.24 -8.38
N GLU A 33 17.28 -12.21 -7.87
CA GLU A 33 16.01 -12.61 -8.47
C GLU A 33 14.80 -11.90 -7.83
N LEU A 34 14.91 -11.39 -6.61
CA LEU A 34 13.78 -10.81 -5.88
C LEU A 34 13.13 -9.67 -6.67
N GLN A 35 13.91 -8.71 -7.14
CA GLN A 35 13.41 -7.58 -7.93
C GLN A 35 12.84 -8.03 -9.28
N LYS A 36 13.39 -9.08 -9.88
CA LYS A 36 12.88 -9.61 -11.16
C LYS A 36 11.52 -10.28 -10.96
N ILE A 37 11.37 -11.05 -9.87
CA ILE A 37 10.10 -11.69 -9.50
C ILE A 37 9.03 -10.64 -9.26
N ALA A 38 9.33 -9.59 -8.50
CA ALA A 38 8.39 -8.49 -8.27
C ALA A 38 7.99 -7.79 -9.56
N ARG A 39 8.94 -7.57 -10.47
CA ARG A 39 8.67 -6.99 -11.81
C ARG A 39 7.82 -7.91 -12.68
N GLU A 40 8.02 -9.22 -12.61
CA GLU A 40 7.26 -10.21 -13.39
C GLU A 40 5.81 -10.28 -12.95
N PHE A 41 5.53 -10.27 -11.63
CA PHE A 41 4.16 -10.14 -11.11
C PHE A 41 3.50 -8.83 -11.51
N ASN A 42 4.27 -7.74 -11.54
CA ASN A 42 3.83 -6.39 -11.90
C ASN A 42 2.58 -5.91 -11.12
N PHE A 43 2.43 -6.39 -9.89
CA PHE A 43 1.49 -5.82 -8.90
C PHE A 43 2.14 -4.60 -8.23
N SER A 44 1.35 -3.78 -7.54
CA SER A 44 1.90 -2.63 -6.79
C SER A 44 3.06 -3.06 -5.90
N GLU A 45 2.93 -4.21 -5.22
CA GLU A 45 4.00 -4.82 -4.45
C GLU A 45 3.97 -6.36 -4.49
N THR A 46 5.14 -6.92 -4.17
CA THR A 46 5.38 -8.34 -3.89
C THR A 46 6.08 -8.45 -2.55
N VAL A 47 5.65 -9.36 -1.67
CA VAL A 47 6.28 -9.60 -0.37
C VAL A 47 6.97 -10.95 -0.33
N PHE A 48 8.20 -10.95 0.19
CA PHE A 48 9.02 -12.12 0.43
C PHE A 48 9.13 -12.36 1.93
N LEU A 49 8.71 -13.55 2.38
CA LEU A 49 8.77 -13.94 3.79
C LEU A 49 10.04 -14.76 4.05
N TYR A 50 10.68 -14.43 5.16
CA TYR A 50 11.86 -15.11 5.68
C TYR A 50 11.65 -15.54 7.12
N PRO A 51 12.34 -16.56 7.61
CA PRO A 51 12.42 -16.86 9.03
C PRO A 51 12.86 -15.61 9.82
N PRO A 52 12.43 -15.49 11.10
CA PRO A 52 12.84 -14.38 11.93
C PRO A 52 14.36 -14.41 12.21
N GLU A 53 15.00 -13.26 12.20
CA GLU A 53 16.40 -13.08 12.64
C GLU A 53 16.48 -12.96 14.18
N GLU A 54 15.47 -12.29 14.76
CA GLU A 54 15.35 -12.11 16.20
C GLU A 54 14.30 -13.08 16.78
N PRO A 55 14.58 -13.75 17.93
CA PRO A 55 13.64 -14.73 18.52
C PRO A 55 12.26 -14.14 18.88
N ALA A 56 12.16 -12.82 19.04
CA ALA A 56 10.91 -12.13 19.34
C ALA A 56 10.04 -11.90 18.10
N ASP A 57 10.58 -12.05 16.90
CA ASP A 57 9.86 -11.83 15.65
C ASP A 57 9.17 -13.10 15.18
N THR A 58 8.06 -12.95 14.49
CA THR A 58 7.34 -14.06 13.85
C THR A 58 7.94 -14.38 12.49
N ALA A 59 8.27 -13.35 11.72
CA ALA A 59 8.87 -13.44 10.41
C ALA A 59 9.55 -12.12 10.04
N ARG A 60 10.48 -12.19 9.07
CA ARG A 60 11.04 -11.01 8.40
C ARG A 60 10.38 -10.86 7.03
N LEU A 61 9.97 -9.64 6.71
CA LEU A 61 9.34 -9.27 5.47
C LEU A 61 10.26 -8.37 4.65
N ARG A 62 10.39 -8.68 3.35
CA ARG A 62 10.96 -7.77 2.35
C ARG A 62 9.89 -7.46 1.32
N ILE A 63 9.71 -6.19 1.01
CA ILE A 63 8.64 -5.70 0.14
C ILE A 63 9.25 -5.01 -1.06
N PHE A 64 8.80 -5.39 -2.25
CA PHE A 64 9.32 -4.88 -3.51
C PHE A 64 8.17 -4.33 -4.37
N THR A 65 8.32 -3.12 -4.87
CA THR A 65 7.56 -2.64 -6.03
C THR A 65 8.16 -3.24 -7.31
N PRO A 66 7.55 -3.07 -8.48
CA PRO A 66 8.18 -3.49 -9.74
C PRO A 66 9.55 -2.85 -10.02
N THR A 67 9.91 -1.76 -9.33
CA THR A 67 11.11 -0.96 -9.61
C THR A 67 12.17 -1.01 -8.50
N MET A 68 11.76 -1.17 -7.23
CA MET A 68 12.69 -1.13 -6.09
C MET A 68 12.16 -1.85 -4.86
N GLU A 69 13.06 -2.16 -3.93
CA GLU A 69 12.69 -2.55 -2.57
C GLU A 69 12.27 -1.32 -1.76
N ILE A 70 11.18 -1.46 -0.99
CA ILE A 70 10.68 -0.42 -0.10
C ILE A 70 10.65 -0.92 1.35
N PRO A 71 10.90 -0.04 2.33
CA PRO A 71 11.05 -0.46 3.72
C PRO A 71 9.73 -0.84 4.39
N PHE A 72 8.59 -0.41 3.83
CA PHE A 72 7.26 -0.64 4.37
C PHE A 72 6.18 -0.37 3.33
N ALA A 73 5.10 -1.18 3.34
CA ALA A 73 3.84 -0.86 2.69
C ALA A 73 2.67 -1.52 3.45
N GLY A 74 1.51 -0.85 3.46
CA GLY A 74 0.37 -1.24 4.29
C GLY A 74 -0.30 -2.54 3.83
N HIS A 75 -0.70 -2.62 2.54
CA HIS A 75 -1.40 -3.82 2.06
C HIS A 75 -0.51 -5.07 2.03
N PRO A 76 0.81 -5.02 1.70
CA PRO A 76 1.68 -6.18 1.85
C PRO A 76 1.80 -6.66 3.29
N THR A 77 1.78 -5.76 4.27
CA THR A 77 1.81 -6.13 5.69
C THR A 77 0.55 -6.89 6.11
N ILE A 78 -0.64 -6.41 5.70
CA ILE A 78 -1.93 -7.12 5.92
C ILE A 78 -1.90 -8.50 5.26
N GLY A 79 -1.55 -8.57 3.97
CA GLY A 79 -1.51 -9.83 3.24
C GLY A 79 -0.49 -10.83 3.80
N ALA A 80 0.71 -10.36 4.18
CA ALA A 80 1.72 -11.20 4.82
C ALA A 80 1.25 -11.76 6.17
N ALA A 81 0.62 -10.93 7.02
CA ALA A 81 0.08 -11.38 8.30
C ALA A 81 -1.00 -12.45 8.12
N ILE A 82 -1.90 -12.29 7.13
CA ILE A 82 -2.92 -13.30 6.79
C ILE A 82 -2.27 -14.58 6.25
N ALA A 83 -1.28 -14.47 5.36
CA ALA A 83 -0.53 -15.62 4.84
C ALA A 83 0.15 -16.43 5.97
N LEU A 84 0.79 -15.74 6.92
CA LEU A 84 1.39 -16.35 8.10
C LEU A 84 0.33 -17.00 9.00
N ALA A 85 -0.83 -16.37 9.19
CA ALA A 85 -1.93 -16.99 9.94
C ALA A 85 -2.48 -18.25 9.26
N GLN A 86 -2.53 -18.29 7.92
CA GLN A 86 -2.89 -19.49 7.15
C GLN A 86 -1.84 -20.61 7.30
N GLN A 87 -0.59 -20.29 7.60
CA GLN A 87 0.48 -21.25 7.94
C GLN A 87 0.46 -21.70 9.40
N GLY A 88 -0.47 -21.18 10.23
CA GLY A 88 -0.63 -21.55 11.63
C GLY A 88 0.07 -20.63 12.63
N HIS A 89 0.64 -19.51 12.18
CA HIS A 89 1.13 -18.46 13.09
C HIS A 89 -0.03 -17.62 13.65
N GLY A 90 0.19 -16.95 14.75
CA GLY A 90 -0.76 -15.97 15.23
C GLY A 90 -1.37 -16.28 16.57
N PRO A 91 -2.41 -15.58 17.07
CA PRO A 91 -3.07 -14.43 16.41
C PRO A 91 -2.32 -13.10 16.55
N ALA A 92 -1.30 -13.03 17.42
CA ALA A 92 -0.45 -11.85 17.59
C ALA A 92 0.93 -12.13 17.01
N MET A 93 1.40 -11.23 16.16
CA MET A 93 2.66 -11.37 15.43
C MET A 93 3.51 -10.11 15.59
N ARG A 94 4.82 -10.28 15.58
CA ARG A 94 5.79 -9.21 15.44
C ARG A 94 6.55 -9.43 14.13
N LEU A 95 6.33 -8.53 13.19
CA LEU A 95 6.86 -8.62 11.83
C LEU A 95 8.06 -7.69 11.69
N ALA A 96 9.22 -8.21 11.33
CA ALA A 96 10.41 -7.42 11.06
C ALA A 96 10.35 -6.85 9.63
N LEU A 97 10.35 -5.52 9.50
CA LEU A 97 10.33 -4.76 8.24
C LEU A 97 11.52 -3.82 8.15
N GLY A 98 11.78 -3.24 7.00
CA GLY A 98 12.84 -2.27 6.80
C GLY A 98 12.74 -1.02 7.69
N VAL A 99 11.53 -0.64 8.12
CA VAL A 99 11.28 0.44 9.10
C VAL A 99 11.43 -0.01 10.56
N GLY A 100 11.77 -1.26 10.80
CA GLY A 100 11.79 -1.87 12.13
C GLY A 100 10.60 -2.79 12.38
N PRO A 101 10.54 -3.40 13.58
CA PRO A 101 9.49 -4.35 13.91
C PRO A 101 8.13 -3.68 14.10
N LEU A 102 7.10 -4.34 13.59
CA LEU A 102 5.71 -3.88 13.63
C LEU A 102 4.84 -4.96 14.26
N THR A 103 3.89 -4.55 15.11
CA THR A 103 2.92 -5.47 15.71
C THR A 103 1.72 -5.63 14.80
N ALA A 104 1.39 -6.88 14.47
CA ALA A 104 0.19 -7.25 13.72
C ALA A 104 -0.66 -8.24 14.51
N ARG A 105 -1.96 -8.25 14.19
CA ARG A 105 -2.91 -9.28 14.62
C ARG A 105 -3.55 -9.87 13.39
N ALA A 106 -3.68 -11.19 13.33
CA ALA A 106 -4.26 -11.82 12.15
C ALA A 106 -5.04 -13.09 12.50
N THR A 107 -6.04 -13.34 11.67
CA THR A 107 -6.69 -14.63 11.45
C THR A 107 -6.42 -15.06 10.00
N PRO A 108 -6.85 -16.25 9.56
CA PRO A 108 -6.67 -16.67 8.17
C PRO A 108 -7.37 -15.80 7.10
N THR A 109 -8.24 -14.86 7.50
CA THR A 109 -9.04 -14.04 6.57
C THR A 109 -8.96 -12.54 6.81
N GLU A 110 -8.44 -12.10 7.95
CA GLU A 110 -8.37 -10.69 8.31
C GLU A 110 -7.10 -10.40 9.10
N ALA A 111 -6.58 -9.18 8.98
CA ALA A 111 -5.47 -8.72 9.79
C ALA A 111 -5.58 -7.23 10.11
N SER A 112 -4.83 -6.83 11.12
CA SER A 112 -4.56 -5.43 11.45
C SER A 112 -3.11 -5.26 11.84
N PHE A 113 -2.59 -4.05 11.63
CA PHE A 113 -1.31 -3.65 12.19
C PHE A 113 -1.41 -2.26 12.82
N ASP A 114 -0.54 -2.02 13.79
CA ASP A 114 -0.40 -0.73 14.44
C ASP A 114 0.89 -0.06 14.02
N THR A 115 0.83 1.23 13.68
CA THR A 115 2.01 2.07 13.50
C THR A 115 1.99 3.23 14.50
N ALA A 116 3.15 3.56 15.05
CA ALA A 116 3.35 4.71 15.92
C ALA A 116 4.41 5.67 15.31
N VAL A 117 4.65 5.54 14.01
CA VAL A 117 5.52 6.48 13.29
C VAL A 117 4.91 7.87 13.39
N PRO A 118 5.65 8.88 13.88
CA PRO A 118 5.15 10.24 13.99
C PRO A 118 4.68 10.78 12.64
N LEU A 119 3.61 11.58 12.68
CA LEU A 119 3.14 12.30 11.51
C LEU A 119 4.08 13.45 11.18
N ASP A 120 4.67 13.42 9.99
CA ASP A 120 5.44 14.52 9.40
C ASP A 120 4.58 15.28 8.40
N ILE A 121 4.54 16.61 8.51
CA ILE A 121 3.97 17.52 7.50
C ILE A 121 5.13 18.06 6.68
N LEU A 122 5.22 17.62 5.44
CA LEU A 122 6.34 17.90 4.53
C LEU A 122 6.10 19.12 3.65
N GLY A 123 4.83 19.56 3.53
CA GLY A 123 4.48 20.73 2.74
C GLY A 123 2.98 20.91 2.55
N GLN A 124 2.61 22.03 1.95
CA GLN A 124 1.22 22.36 1.58
C GLN A 124 1.19 22.75 0.10
N PRO A 125 0.97 21.79 -0.81
CA PRO A 125 0.79 22.06 -2.22
C PRO A 125 -0.42 22.99 -2.45
N SER A 126 -0.29 23.92 -3.42
CA SER A 126 -1.38 24.81 -3.72
C SER A 126 -2.59 24.04 -4.26
N PRO A 127 -3.83 24.47 -3.92
CA PRO A 127 -5.03 23.85 -4.47
C PRO A 127 -5.03 23.83 -6.01
N ALA A 128 -4.52 24.87 -6.65
CA ALA A 128 -4.40 24.94 -8.11
C ALA A 128 -3.49 23.85 -8.70
N LEU A 129 -2.34 23.56 -8.08
CA LEU A 129 -1.44 22.49 -8.53
C LEU A 129 -2.08 21.12 -8.34
N VAL A 130 -2.68 20.87 -7.17
CA VAL A 130 -3.34 19.60 -6.87
C VAL A 130 -4.55 19.37 -7.77
N ALA A 131 -5.37 20.38 -8.01
CA ALA A 131 -6.50 20.31 -8.94
C ALA A 131 -6.03 19.91 -10.34
N ARG A 132 -4.95 20.53 -10.87
CA ARG A 132 -4.36 20.12 -12.15
C ARG A 132 -3.85 18.69 -12.11
N ALA A 133 -3.14 18.28 -11.04
CA ALA A 133 -2.64 16.92 -10.91
C ALA A 133 -3.78 15.89 -10.93
N LEU A 134 -4.94 16.22 -10.35
CA LEU A 134 -6.13 15.39 -10.33
C LEU A 134 -7.04 15.57 -11.57
N GLY A 135 -6.69 16.49 -12.50
CA GLY A 135 -7.52 16.78 -13.68
C GLY A 135 -8.86 17.44 -13.36
N LEU A 136 -8.92 18.19 -12.27
CA LEU A 136 -10.14 18.81 -11.74
C LEU A 136 -10.09 20.33 -11.79
N PRO A 137 -11.23 21.03 -11.77
CA PRO A 137 -11.26 22.46 -11.47
C PRO A 137 -10.90 22.68 -9.98
N GLU A 138 -10.24 23.81 -9.69
CA GLU A 138 -9.83 24.13 -8.29
C GLU A 138 -11.02 24.17 -7.33
N SER A 139 -12.21 24.53 -7.78
CA SER A 139 -13.45 24.53 -7.00
C SER A 139 -13.92 23.13 -6.53
N ALA A 140 -13.32 22.06 -7.06
CA ALA A 140 -13.57 20.69 -6.59
C ALA A 140 -12.78 20.33 -5.33
N ILE A 141 -11.75 21.12 -4.98
CA ILE A 141 -10.98 20.95 -3.74
C ILE A 141 -11.79 21.54 -2.58
N CYS A 142 -12.05 20.74 -1.55
CA CYS A 142 -12.66 21.22 -0.31
C CYS A 142 -11.57 21.82 0.58
N LEU A 143 -11.75 23.09 0.97
CA LEU A 143 -10.83 23.80 1.86
C LEU A 143 -11.41 24.07 3.26
N ASP A 144 -12.63 23.58 3.53
CA ASP A 144 -13.34 23.87 4.77
C ASP A 144 -12.66 23.23 5.99
N ASN A 145 -12.12 22.01 5.82
CA ASN A 145 -11.45 21.27 6.88
C ASN A 145 -9.93 21.47 6.85
N HIS A 146 -9.32 21.42 5.67
CA HIS A 146 -7.88 21.62 5.48
C HIS A 146 -7.54 21.89 4.01
N ALA A 147 -6.42 22.56 3.78
CA ALA A 147 -5.81 22.64 2.45
C ALA A 147 -5.10 21.32 2.08
N PRO A 148 -4.84 21.06 0.78
CA PRO A 148 -4.01 19.94 0.38
C PRO A 148 -2.71 19.89 1.17
N THR A 149 -2.41 18.75 1.76
CA THR A 149 -1.29 18.63 2.70
C THR A 149 -0.44 17.41 2.36
N LEU A 150 0.83 17.64 2.09
CA LEU A 150 1.83 16.58 1.91
C LEU A 150 2.24 16.08 3.30
N ALA A 151 1.88 14.85 3.63
CA ALA A 151 2.07 14.25 4.94
C ALA A 151 2.62 12.82 4.83
N SER A 152 3.32 12.38 5.87
CA SER A 152 3.95 11.05 5.92
C SER A 152 3.83 10.45 7.33
N VAL A 153 3.62 9.14 7.37
CA VAL A 153 3.90 8.25 8.50
C VAL A 153 4.78 7.08 8.01
N GLY A 154 5.81 7.43 7.21
CA GLY A 154 6.73 6.49 6.57
C GLY A 154 6.81 6.67 5.05
N LEU A 155 5.66 6.76 4.36
CA LEU A 155 5.59 7.15 2.94
C LEU A 155 4.81 8.46 2.80
N PRO A 156 5.25 9.37 1.91
CA PRO A 156 4.59 10.67 1.71
C PRO A 156 3.42 10.57 0.74
N PHE A 157 2.30 11.21 1.09
CA PHE A 157 1.12 11.39 0.24
C PHE A 157 0.58 12.79 0.36
N THR A 158 0.11 13.36 -0.75
CA THR A 158 -0.68 14.60 -0.72
C THR A 158 -2.13 14.25 -0.41
N LEU A 159 -2.55 14.59 0.80
CA LEU A 159 -3.90 14.35 1.32
C LEU A 159 -4.81 15.49 0.90
N THR A 160 -5.88 15.19 0.16
CA THR A 160 -6.76 16.21 -0.41
C THR A 160 -8.23 15.82 -0.24
N GLU A 161 -8.99 16.64 0.46
CA GLU A 161 -10.42 16.50 0.53
C GLU A 161 -11.11 17.13 -0.68
N LEU A 162 -12.08 16.43 -1.25
CA LEU A 162 -12.88 16.88 -2.38
C LEU A 162 -14.30 17.23 -1.95
N THR A 163 -14.94 18.13 -2.70
CA THR A 163 -16.26 18.64 -2.37
C THR A 163 -17.40 17.64 -2.56
N SER A 164 -17.18 16.56 -3.30
CA SER A 164 -18.22 15.56 -3.56
C SER A 164 -17.68 14.22 -4.06
N ARG A 165 -18.50 13.17 -3.96
CA ARG A 165 -18.23 11.87 -4.59
C ARG A 165 -18.12 11.97 -6.11
N ALA A 166 -18.85 12.89 -6.73
CA ALA A 166 -18.78 13.13 -8.16
C ALA A 166 -17.42 13.76 -8.57
N ALA A 167 -16.88 14.68 -7.76
CA ALA A 167 -15.54 15.22 -7.98
C ALA A 167 -14.48 14.12 -7.86
N LEU A 168 -14.60 13.23 -6.86
CA LEU A 168 -13.69 12.11 -6.70
C LEU A 168 -13.73 11.15 -7.90
N ALA A 169 -14.92 10.83 -8.40
CA ALA A 169 -15.08 9.97 -9.59
C ALA A 169 -14.50 10.61 -10.86
N ALA A 170 -14.52 11.94 -10.96
CA ALA A 170 -14.02 12.68 -12.11
C ALA A 170 -12.49 12.85 -12.13
N CYS A 171 -11.76 12.41 -11.07
CA CYS A 171 -10.30 12.49 -11.05
C CYS A 171 -9.69 11.77 -12.26
N SER A 172 -8.78 12.45 -12.95
CA SER A 172 -8.02 11.94 -14.09
C SER A 172 -6.59 12.51 -14.01
N PRO A 173 -5.59 11.70 -13.63
CA PRO A 173 -4.25 12.21 -13.31
C PRO A 173 -3.56 12.84 -14.53
N ASP A 174 -3.01 14.06 -14.35
CA ASP A 174 -2.15 14.76 -15.29
C ASP A 174 -0.69 14.55 -14.89
N THR A 175 0.01 13.68 -15.60
CA THR A 175 1.41 13.31 -15.32
C THR A 175 2.36 14.51 -15.33
N GLU A 176 2.11 15.56 -16.12
CA GLU A 176 2.97 16.74 -16.13
C GLU A 176 2.84 17.56 -14.84
N ALA A 177 1.61 17.71 -14.33
CA ALA A 177 1.39 18.34 -13.03
C ALA A 177 1.98 17.52 -11.87
N PHE A 178 2.00 16.17 -11.96
CA PHE A 178 2.74 15.33 -11.02
C PHE A 178 4.24 15.60 -11.05
N ARG A 179 4.87 15.74 -12.24
CA ARG A 179 6.29 16.10 -12.36
C ARG A 179 6.59 17.46 -11.76
N GLU A 180 5.73 18.45 -12.02
CA GLU A 180 5.85 19.78 -11.41
C GLU A 180 5.82 19.69 -9.87
N GLY A 181 4.86 18.95 -9.33
CA GLY A 181 4.74 18.72 -7.88
C GLY A 181 5.96 18.03 -7.27
N ALA A 182 6.44 16.94 -7.89
CA ALA A 182 7.62 16.21 -7.44
C ALA A 182 8.89 17.11 -7.48
N ALA A 183 9.02 17.97 -8.48
CA ALA A 183 10.12 18.93 -8.55
C ALA A 183 10.03 20.04 -7.48
N ALA A 184 8.82 20.51 -7.16
CA ALA A 184 8.58 21.57 -6.18
C ALA A 184 8.69 21.08 -4.73
N TYR A 185 8.28 19.84 -4.46
CA TYR A 185 8.21 19.25 -3.12
C TYR A 185 9.16 18.05 -3.00
N LYS A 186 10.43 18.28 -2.70
CA LYS A 186 11.50 17.27 -2.66
C LYS A 186 11.21 16.07 -1.72
N GLY A 187 10.38 16.25 -0.69
CA GLY A 187 9.95 15.18 0.21
C GLY A 187 8.78 14.35 -0.33
N ALA A 188 8.23 14.70 -1.49
CA ALA A 188 7.04 14.07 -2.05
C ALA A 188 7.35 12.79 -2.85
N LEU A 189 8.61 12.43 -3.06
CA LEU A 189 9.04 11.35 -3.95
C LEU A 189 8.45 11.54 -5.36
N ASP A 190 7.34 10.86 -5.66
CA ASP A 190 6.58 10.88 -6.91
C ASP A 190 5.37 11.84 -6.89
N PHE A 191 5.18 12.60 -5.81
CA PHE A 191 4.03 13.48 -5.59
C PHE A 191 2.69 12.72 -5.55
N ALA A 192 2.66 11.49 -5.02
CA ALA A 192 1.46 10.67 -4.91
C ALA A 192 0.28 11.44 -4.29
N GLN A 193 -0.88 11.37 -4.96
CA GLN A 193 -2.10 12.04 -4.53
C GLN A 193 -3.06 11.05 -3.89
N PHE A 194 -3.50 11.31 -2.65
CA PHE A 194 -4.58 10.61 -1.99
C PHE A 194 -5.77 11.54 -1.84
N ALA A 195 -6.66 11.48 -2.82
CA ALA A 195 -7.89 12.27 -2.84
C ALA A 195 -9.01 11.51 -2.14
N TYR A 196 -9.79 12.21 -1.32
CA TYR A 196 -10.91 11.60 -0.62
C TYR A 196 -12.13 12.52 -0.52
N TRP A 197 -13.30 11.92 -0.33
CA TRP A 197 -14.55 12.58 0.04
C TRP A 197 -15.15 11.85 1.23
N GLN A 198 -15.62 12.62 2.21
CA GLN A 198 -16.16 12.08 3.46
C GLN A 198 -17.68 12.03 3.43
N ASP A 199 -18.26 10.88 3.83
CA ASP A 199 -19.67 10.67 4.07
C ASP A 199 -19.85 10.04 5.47
N GLY A 200 -20.06 10.86 6.48
CA GLY A 200 -20.12 10.43 7.87
C GLY A 200 -18.81 9.73 8.31
N GLU A 201 -18.93 8.46 8.71
CA GLU A 201 -17.79 7.63 9.11
C GLU A 201 -17.16 6.87 7.94
N THR A 202 -17.61 7.12 6.72
CA THR A 202 -17.06 6.51 5.50
C THR A 202 -16.25 7.55 4.72
N LEU A 203 -15.03 7.17 4.34
CA LEU A 203 -14.21 7.91 3.41
C LEU A 203 -14.18 7.18 2.07
N HIS A 204 -14.59 7.84 1.01
CA HIS A 204 -14.36 7.36 -0.36
C HIS A 204 -13.05 7.93 -0.83
N ALA A 205 -12.14 7.09 -1.34
CA ALA A 205 -10.80 7.52 -1.68
C ALA A 205 -10.33 6.99 -3.03
N ARG A 206 -9.40 7.72 -3.65
CA ARG A 206 -8.61 7.28 -4.80
C ARG A 206 -7.16 7.69 -4.61
N MET A 207 -6.22 6.84 -5.01
CA MET A 207 -4.79 7.12 -4.94
C MET A 207 -4.14 7.01 -6.31
N PHE A 208 -3.31 8.00 -6.63
CA PHE A 208 -2.62 8.10 -7.91
C PHE A 208 -1.13 8.35 -7.70
N ALA A 209 -0.28 7.54 -8.35
CA ALA A 209 1.18 7.66 -8.36
C ALA A 209 1.73 7.34 -9.76
N PRO A 210 1.35 8.12 -10.81
CA PRO A 210 1.70 7.79 -12.20
C PRO A 210 3.21 7.87 -12.49
N LEU A 211 4.00 8.56 -11.68
CA LEU A 211 5.45 8.62 -11.84
C LEU A 211 6.15 7.37 -11.33
N ASP A 212 5.49 6.60 -10.46
CA ASP A 212 5.97 5.30 -9.98
C ASP A 212 5.34 4.12 -10.74
N ASN A 213 4.82 4.39 -11.94
CA ASN A 213 4.14 3.40 -12.80
C ASN A 213 2.88 2.79 -12.14
N ILE A 214 2.26 3.52 -11.23
CA ILE A 214 0.99 3.17 -10.59
C ILE A 214 -0.03 4.26 -10.97
N PRO A 215 -0.70 4.16 -12.14
CA PRO A 215 -1.67 5.18 -12.57
C PRO A 215 -2.77 5.39 -11.53
N GLU A 216 -3.25 4.32 -10.93
CA GLU A 216 -4.17 4.31 -9.79
C GLU A 216 -3.97 3.04 -8.97
N ASP A 217 -3.98 3.16 -7.63
CA ASP A 217 -3.85 2.03 -6.71
C ASP A 217 -5.22 1.68 -6.08
N PRO A 218 -5.62 0.40 -6.07
CA PRO A 218 -6.95 0.02 -5.60
C PRO A 218 -7.13 0.08 -4.07
N ALA A 219 -6.05 0.00 -3.28
CA ALA A 219 -6.15 0.07 -1.82
C ALA A 219 -4.79 0.42 -1.17
N THR A 220 -4.71 1.61 -0.57
CA THR A 220 -3.48 2.19 -0.07
C THR A 220 -3.49 2.35 1.45
N GLY A 221 -3.15 1.28 2.16
CA GLY A 221 -3.13 1.28 3.63
C GLY A 221 -2.18 2.32 4.24
N SER A 222 -1.03 2.59 3.60
CA SER A 222 -0.06 3.59 4.05
C SER A 222 -0.60 5.02 3.94
N ALA A 223 -1.32 5.34 2.86
CA ALA A 223 -1.98 6.64 2.71
C ALA A 223 -3.14 6.81 3.71
N CYS A 224 -3.91 5.73 3.96
CA CYS A 224 -4.92 5.72 5.02
C CYS A 224 -4.29 5.98 6.39
N ALA A 225 -3.11 5.41 6.68
CA ALA A 225 -2.42 5.66 7.93
C ALA A 225 -2.00 7.13 8.07
N ALA A 226 -1.44 7.73 7.02
CA ALA A 226 -1.10 9.15 7.00
C ALA A 226 -2.34 10.03 7.18
N LEU A 227 -3.45 9.73 6.48
CA LEU A 227 -4.71 10.46 6.61
C LEU A 227 -5.28 10.34 8.04
N GLY A 228 -5.30 9.14 8.63
CA GLY A 228 -5.80 8.93 9.99
C GLY A 228 -5.03 9.73 11.04
N ALA A 229 -3.70 9.71 10.98
CA ALA A 229 -2.86 10.51 11.85
C ALA A 229 -3.10 12.00 11.66
N PHE A 230 -3.26 12.44 10.42
CA PHE A 230 -3.52 13.84 10.07
C PHE A 230 -4.89 14.31 10.58
N LEU A 231 -5.96 13.56 10.33
CA LEU A 231 -7.31 13.91 10.80
C LEU A 231 -7.43 13.90 12.33
N ALA A 232 -6.79 12.94 13.01
CA ALA A 232 -6.74 12.91 14.47
C ALA A 232 -5.99 14.13 15.04
N ARG A 233 -4.91 14.58 14.37
CA ARG A 233 -4.20 15.82 14.74
C ARG A 233 -5.07 17.05 14.53
N LEU A 234 -5.79 17.15 13.40
CA LEU A 234 -6.66 18.30 13.11
C LEU A 234 -7.82 18.40 14.11
N SER A 235 -8.50 17.30 14.40
CA SER A 235 -9.64 17.28 15.32
C SER A 235 -9.22 17.33 16.80
N SER A 236 -7.94 17.07 17.10
CA SER A 236 -7.44 16.84 18.47
C SER A 236 -8.21 15.74 19.22
N ALA A 237 -8.74 14.76 18.48
CA ALA A 237 -9.57 13.67 18.99
C ALA A 237 -9.29 12.37 18.25
N PRO A 238 -9.58 11.20 18.85
CA PRO A 238 -9.55 9.93 18.14
C PRO A 238 -10.48 9.94 16.93
N VAL A 239 -10.06 9.30 15.83
CA VAL A 239 -10.87 9.12 14.63
C VAL A 239 -10.97 7.64 14.27
N ALA A 240 -12.12 7.25 13.69
CA ALA A 240 -12.36 5.92 13.18
C ALA A 240 -13.18 6.03 11.89
N PHE A 241 -12.68 5.41 10.82
CA PHE A 241 -13.32 5.45 9.51
C PHE A 241 -13.27 4.08 8.83
N THR A 242 -14.26 3.84 7.98
CA THR A 242 -14.16 2.87 6.89
C THR A 242 -13.74 3.60 5.63
N VAL A 243 -12.63 3.22 5.02
CA VAL A 243 -12.19 3.78 3.74
C VAL A 243 -12.60 2.82 2.62
N LEU A 244 -13.35 3.34 1.65
CA LEU A 244 -13.73 2.65 0.41
C LEU A 244 -12.89 3.22 -0.73
N GLN A 245 -12.05 2.37 -1.33
CA GLN A 245 -11.13 2.73 -2.41
C GLN A 245 -11.27 1.75 -3.58
N GLY A 246 -10.81 2.11 -4.77
CA GLY A 246 -10.72 1.20 -5.92
C GLY A 246 -12.04 0.89 -6.63
N SER A 247 -13.19 1.39 -6.14
CA SER A 247 -14.50 1.12 -6.77
C SER A 247 -14.58 1.63 -8.20
N ASP A 248 -13.99 2.81 -8.47
CA ASP A 248 -14.02 3.45 -9.79
C ASP A 248 -13.12 2.74 -10.82
N MET A 249 -12.17 1.92 -10.36
CA MET A 249 -11.34 1.08 -11.21
C MET A 249 -11.77 -0.40 -11.26
N GLY A 250 -12.94 -0.73 -10.69
CA GLY A 250 -13.49 -2.09 -10.70
C GLY A 250 -12.84 -3.05 -9.70
N ARG A 251 -12.07 -2.55 -8.74
CA ARG A 251 -11.43 -3.31 -7.66
C ARG A 251 -11.84 -2.78 -6.28
N PRO A 252 -13.12 -2.93 -5.89
CA PRO A 252 -13.61 -2.37 -4.64
C PRO A 252 -12.82 -2.91 -3.44
N SER A 253 -12.38 -1.98 -2.59
CA SER A 253 -11.56 -2.24 -1.41
C SER A 253 -12.18 -1.60 -0.18
N ARG A 254 -12.00 -2.24 0.98
CA ARG A 254 -12.47 -1.78 2.28
C ARG A 254 -11.34 -1.81 3.30
N ILE A 255 -10.94 -0.65 3.78
CA ILE A 255 -9.85 -0.48 4.75
C ILE A 255 -10.44 0.07 6.04
N GLY A 256 -10.20 -0.60 7.16
CA GLY A 256 -10.47 -0.09 8.50
C GLY A 256 -9.34 0.85 8.92
N LEU A 257 -9.69 2.04 9.35
CA LEU A 257 -8.76 3.08 9.80
C LEU A 257 -9.16 3.56 11.18
N GLN A 258 -8.24 3.52 12.14
CA GLN A 258 -8.41 4.13 13.46
C GLN A 258 -7.12 4.89 13.82
N ALA A 259 -7.26 6.10 14.37
CA ALA A 259 -6.11 6.85 14.90
C ALA A 259 -6.45 7.40 16.28
N ARG A 260 -5.59 7.08 17.24
CA ARG A 260 -5.76 7.45 18.65
C ARG A 260 -4.42 7.47 19.37
N ASP A 261 -4.21 8.48 20.21
CA ASP A 261 -3.04 8.58 21.10
C ASP A 261 -1.69 8.45 20.38
N GLY A 262 -1.57 9.04 19.17
CA GLY A 262 -0.37 8.97 18.35
C GLY A 262 -0.12 7.63 17.68
N ARG A 263 -1.08 6.72 17.72
CA ARG A 263 -1.05 5.40 17.07
C ARG A 263 -2.11 5.33 15.99
N VAL A 264 -1.78 4.70 14.87
CA VAL A 264 -2.73 4.40 13.80
C VAL A 264 -2.83 2.90 13.63
N THR A 265 -4.06 2.40 13.58
CA THR A 265 -4.39 1.01 13.28
C THR A 265 -5.02 0.94 11.89
N ILE A 266 -4.45 0.10 11.02
CA ILE A 266 -5.02 -0.27 9.73
C ILE A 266 -5.46 -1.71 9.80
N ALA A 267 -6.67 -1.99 9.31
CA ALA A 267 -7.26 -3.32 9.32
C ALA A 267 -7.92 -3.65 7.98
N GLY A 268 -7.94 -4.93 7.63
CA GLY A 268 -8.65 -5.40 6.44
C GLY A 268 -8.63 -6.90 6.30
N GLN A 269 -9.42 -7.35 5.33
CA GLN A 269 -9.53 -8.76 4.96
C GLN A 269 -8.65 -9.05 3.74
N ALA A 270 -8.38 -10.34 3.48
CA ALA A 270 -7.82 -10.76 2.21
C ALA A 270 -8.34 -12.14 1.81
N VAL A 271 -8.45 -12.34 0.50
CA VAL A 271 -8.86 -13.60 -0.09
C VAL A 271 -7.79 -14.13 -1.04
N LYS A 272 -7.48 -15.42 -0.95
CA LYS A 272 -6.54 -16.07 -1.86
C LYS A 272 -7.19 -16.33 -3.20
N THR A 273 -6.56 -15.83 -4.28
CA THR A 273 -7.07 -15.96 -5.66
C THR A 273 -6.22 -16.88 -6.52
N MET A 274 -4.92 -16.94 -6.29
CA MET A 274 -4.02 -17.79 -7.08
C MET A 274 -2.97 -18.44 -6.18
N GLN A 275 -2.41 -19.53 -6.68
CA GLN A 275 -1.21 -20.17 -6.13
C GLN A 275 -0.46 -20.92 -7.22
N GLY A 276 0.85 -21.05 -7.07
CA GLY A 276 1.69 -21.75 -8.05
C GLY A 276 3.12 -21.84 -7.59
N GLN A 277 4.01 -22.17 -8.55
CA GLN A 277 5.45 -22.29 -8.30
C GLN A 277 6.24 -21.45 -9.29
N LEU A 278 7.27 -20.78 -8.79
CA LEU A 278 8.23 -20.05 -9.60
C LEU A 278 9.21 -21.04 -10.24
N THR A 279 9.47 -20.87 -11.53
CA THR A 279 10.48 -21.63 -12.27
C THR A 279 11.68 -20.71 -12.52
N LEU A 280 12.70 -20.80 -11.67
CA LEU A 280 13.83 -19.85 -11.65
C LEU A 280 15.09 -20.35 -12.38
N SER A 281 15.16 -21.64 -12.73
CA SER A 281 16.33 -22.18 -13.44
C SER A 281 16.10 -22.17 -14.94
N PRO A 282 17.05 -21.64 -15.73
CA PRO A 282 17.19 -22.15 -17.08
C PRO A 282 17.41 -23.65 -16.95
N LEU A 283 16.60 -24.46 -17.61
CA LEU A 283 16.93 -25.86 -17.82
C LEU A 283 18.39 -25.89 -18.29
N PRO A 284 19.29 -26.68 -17.65
CA PRO A 284 20.65 -26.81 -18.17
C PRO A 284 20.52 -27.14 -19.63
N LEU A 285 21.06 -26.28 -20.51
CA LEU A 285 21.17 -26.58 -21.93
C LEU A 285 21.80 -27.94 -22.02
N ALA A 286 21.07 -28.94 -22.53
CA ALA A 286 21.62 -30.25 -22.80
C ALA A 286 22.88 -30.01 -23.62
N LYS A 287 24.04 -30.40 -23.08
CA LYS A 287 25.30 -30.36 -23.84
C LYS A 287 25.04 -31.07 -25.14
N SER A 288 25.14 -30.35 -26.25
CA SER A 288 25.09 -30.97 -27.57
C SER A 288 26.09 -32.12 -27.57
N PRO A 289 25.74 -33.34 -28.03
CA PRO A 289 26.70 -34.39 -28.16
C PRO A 289 27.81 -33.87 -29.07
N GLU A 290 29.04 -33.90 -28.58
CA GLU A 290 30.21 -33.66 -29.42
C GLU A 290 30.16 -34.70 -30.55
N LEU A 291 29.94 -34.22 -31.79
CA LEU A 291 30.08 -35.03 -32.97
C LEU A 291 31.58 -35.35 -33.10
N GLY A 292 31.94 -36.59 -32.72
CA GLY A 292 33.24 -37.16 -32.98
C GLY A 292 33.41 -37.58 -34.45
#